data_f691290673302a214083aa2bfbb65cf4
#
_entry.id   f691290673302a214083aa2bfbb65cf4
#
_cell.length_a   1.000
_cell.length_b   1.000
_cell.length_c   1.000
_cell.angle_alpha   90.00
_cell.angle_beta   90.00
_cell.angle_gamma   90.00
#
_symmetry.space_group_name_H-M   'P 1'
#
loop_
_entity.id
_entity.type
_entity.pdbx_description
1 polymer ?
#
loop_
_entity_poly.entity_id
_entity_poly.type
_entity_poly.pdbx_seq_one_letter_code
_entity_poly.pdbx_strand_id
1 'polypeptide(L)'
;MIQLLMSRNGSPVHVPLRFPSSPDNITAAFRQLSQATQTGKTEIVEIKSVIANLPSYLSGLDPDSRTQLEQLNLLSSIIAQMDSRERNIYAGALDGNSINDLNDMIRVAEQVSDYILIPNVNSDVALGRYVAVASQIQGDPRFPEASWPYLDFAKIGAEYYAEHGGAYTYAGYVLRKQDDELVREKKSKIQLDLSSSQAQASVCLPATKEELERVKRTLGIDCFAGAEITKVSFSVPYM
;
A
#
# COMPACT_ATOMS: atom_id res chain seq x y z
N MET A 1 -14.36 -6.81 -2.87
CA MET A 1 -15.34 -7.85 -3.28
C MET A 1 -14.61 -8.90 -4.10
N ILE A 2 -14.78 -10.17 -3.75
CA ILE A 2 -14.25 -11.34 -4.47
C ILE A 2 -15.46 -12.13 -4.99
N GLN A 3 -15.39 -12.64 -6.20
CA GLN A 3 -16.42 -13.51 -6.77
C GLN A 3 -15.75 -14.78 -7.31
N LEU A 4 -16.27 -15.92 -6.85
CA LEU A 4 -15.95 -17.23 -7.40
C LEU A 4 -17.05 -17.63 -8.36
N LEU A 5 -16.66 -18.13 -9.53
CA LEU A 5 -17.56 -18.86 -10.42
C LEU A 5 -17.24 -20.33 -10.27
N MET A 6 -18.18 -21.10 -9.70
CA MET A 6 -17.96 -22.51 -9.36
C MET A 6 -18.80 -23.41 -10.26
N SER A 7 -18.27 -24.60 -10.55
CA SER A 7 -19.03 -25.68 -11.19
C SER A 7 -18.71 -27.01 -10.50
N ARG A 8 -19.53 -28.03 -10.75
CA ARG A 8 -19.14 -29.41 -10.45
C ARG A 8 -18.57 -30.08 -11.71
N ASN A 9 -17.52 -30.88 -11.49
CA ASN A 9 -16.83 -31.56 -12.58
C ASN A 9 -17.84 -32.29 -13.51
N GLY A 10 -17.79 -31.97 -14.81
CA GLY A 10 -18.70 -32.48 -15.82
C GLY A 10 -20.07 -31.78 -15.93
N SER A 11 -20.34 -30.74 -15.15
CA SER A 11 -21.57 -29.94 -15.24
C SER A 11 -21.39 -28.68 -16.09
N PRO A 12 -22.31 -28.37 -17.02
CA PRO A 12 -22.31 -27.07 -17.71
C PRO A 12 -22.83 -25.92 -16.86
N VAL A 13 -23.33 -26.21 -15.63
CA VAL A 13 -23.90 -25.21 -14.73
C VAL A 13 -22.83 -24.54 -13.93
N HIS A 14 -22.77 -23.20 -14.03
CA HIS A 14 -21.86 -22.36 -13.26
C HIS A 14 -22.65 -21.55 -12.24
N VAL A 15 -22.23 -21.58 -10.97
CA VAL A 15 -22.87 -20.86 -9.86
C VAL A 15 -21.92 -19.78 -9.35
N PRO A 16 -22.29 -18.51 -9.43
CA PRO A 16 -21.48 -17.42 -8.87
C PRO A 16 -21.68 -17.32 -7.35
N LEU A 17 -20.58 -17.23 -6.61
CA LEU A 17 -20.58 -16.94 -5.18
C LEU A 17 -19.75 -15.69 -4.93
N ARG A 18 -20.37 -14.68 -4.31
CA ARG A 18 -19.74 -13.38 -4.03
C ARG A 18 -19.41 -13.26 -2.56
N PHE A 19 -18.22 -12.75 -2.26
CA PHE A 19 -17.73 -12.49 -0.91
C PHE A 19 -17.55 -10.98 -0.65
N PRO A 20 -17.83 -10.50 0.58
CA PRO A 20 -18.33 -11.25 1.73
C PRO A 20 -19.76 -11.77 1.52
N SER A 21 -20.04 -12.94 2.07
CA SER A 21 -21.31 -13.65 1.89
C SER A 21 -21.86 -14.19 3.21
N SER A 22 -23.18 -14.24 3.33
CA SER A 22 -23.82 -14.89 4.48
C SER A 22 -23.71 -16.43 4.38
N PRO A 23 -23.75 -17.16 5.52
CA PRO A 23 -23.77 -18.63 5.50
C PRO A 23 -24.91 -19.20 4.68
N ASP A 24 -26.07 -18.54 4.67
CA ASP A 24 -27.24 -18.97 3.90
C ASP A 24 -26.99 -18.87 2.39
N ASN A 25 -26.35 -17.81 1.93
CA ASN A 25 -26.00 -17.64 0.52
C ASN A 25 -24.96 -18.68 0.07
N ILE A 26 -23.96 -18.96 0.91
CA ILE A 26 -22.98 -20.02 0.66
C ILE A 26 -23.71 -21.37 0.54
N THR A 27 -24.58 -21.69 1.49
CA THR A 27 -25.37 -22.93 1.48
C THR A 27 -26.28 -23.03 0.25
N ALA A 28 -26.91 -21.93 -0.15
CA ALA A 28 -27.77 -21.86 -1.34
C ALA A 28 -26.96 -22.13 -2.63
N ALA A 29 -25.77 -21.57 -2.76
CA ALA A 29 -24.88 -21.81 -3.91
C ALA A 29 -24.51 -23.30 -4.01
N PHE A 30 -24.10 -23.91 -2.90
CA PHE A 30 -23.79 -25.36 -2.89
C PHE A 30 -25.01 -26.25 -3.16
N ARG A 31 -26.20 -25.85 -2.73
CA ARG A 31 -27.44 -26.53 -3.06
C ARG A 31 -27.73 -26.47 -4.55
N GLN A 32 -27.54 -25.33 -5.20
CA GLN A 32 -27.68 -25.17 -6.65
C GLN A 32 -26.68 -26.08 -7.42
N LEU A 33 -25.42 -26.11 -6.99
CA LEU A 33 -24.41 -27.01 -7.56
C LEU A 33 -24.82 -28.48 -7.41
N SER A 34 -25.40 -28.86 -6.26
CA SER A 34 -25.83 -30.24 -5.99
C SER A 34 -27.07 -30.65 -6.77
N GLN A 35 -27.95 -29.70 -7.09
CA GLN A 35 -29.13 -29.94 -7.94
C GLN A 35 -28.72 -30.16 -9.42
N ALA A 36 -27.65 -29.48 -9.87
CA ALA A 36 -27.17 -29.62 -11.23
C ALA A 36 -26.46 -30.95 -11.46
N THR A 37 -25.70 -31.43 -10.48
CA THR A 37 -24.97 -32.71 -10.55
C THR A 37 -24.82 -33.28 -9.15
N GLN A 38 -25.33 -34.51 -8.93
CA GLN A 38 -25.29 -35.13 -7.60
C GLN A 38 -23.91 -35.63 -7.16
N THR A 39 -23.03 -35.87 -8.11
CA THR A 39 -21.69 -36.41 -7.88
C THR A 39 -20.64 -35.50 -8.54
N GLY A 40 -19.47 -35.44 -7.92
CA GLY A 40 -18.32 -34.67 -8.43
C GLY A 40 -17.80 -33.65 -7.44
N LYS A 41 -16.51 -33.36 -7.55
CA LYS A 41 -15.83 -32.31 -6.78
C LYS A 41 -16.24 -30.94 -7.31
N THR A 42 -16.37 -29.97 -6.42
CA THR A 42 -16.60 -28.58 -6.81
C THR A 42 -15.28 -27.98 -7.30
N GLU A 43 -15.32 -27.28 -8.41
CA GLU A 43 -14.18 -26.62 -9.05
C GLU A 43 -14.45 -25.13 -9.20
N ILE A 44 -13.41 -24.34 -9.06
CA ILE A 44 -13.45 -22.91 -9.33
C ILE A 44 -13.07 -22.71 -10.81
N VAL A 45 -14.03 -22.19 -11.58
CA VAL A 45 -13.87 -21.92 -13.02
C VAL A 45 -13.21 -20.56 -13.23
N GLU A 46 -13.59 -19.56 -12.43
CA GLU A 46 -13.11 -18.21 -12.55
C GLU A 46 -13.11 -17.52 -11.19
N ILE A 47 -12.09 -16.69 -10.95
CA ILE A 47 -12.01 -15.81 -9.77
C ILE A 47 -11.93 -14.38 -10.27
N LYS A 48 -12.88 -13.52 -9.80
CA LYS A 48 -12.86 -12.09 -10.05
C LYS A 48 -12.61 -11.35 -8.74
N SER A 49 -11.76 -10.32 -8.78
CA SER A 49 -11.48 -9.48 -7.61
C SER A 49 -11.33 -8.02 -8.01
N VAL A 50 -11.60 -7.12 -7.06
CA VAL A 50 -11.29 -5.69 -7.18
C VAL A 50 -9.79 -5.41 -7.07
N ILE A 51 -9.00 -6.40 -6.65
CA ILE A 51 -7.54 -6.36 -6.57
C ILE A 51 -7.01 -7.26 -7.67
N ALA A 52 -6.28 -6.68 -8.60
CA ALA A 52 -5.96 -7.31 -9.89
C ALA A 52 -5.12 -8.59 -9.76
N ASN A 53 -4.15 -8.63 -8.85
CA ASN A 53 -3.25 -9.78 -8.65
C ASN A 53 -3.81 -10.85 -7.69
N LEU A 54 -4.87 -10.55 -6.94
CA LEU A 54 -5.42 -11.47 -5.94
C LEU A 54 -5.88 -12.82 -6.51
N PRO A 55 -6.48 -12.92 -7.72
CA PRO A 55 -6.87 -14.21 -8.28
C PRO A 55 -5.73 -15.21 -8.42
N SER A 56 -4.50 -14.76 -8.69
CA SER A 56 -3.34 -15.65 -8.82
C SER A 56 -2.98 -16.32 -7.49
N TYR A 57 -3.13 -15.62 -6.37
CA TYR A 57 -2.90 -16.16 -5.02
C TYR A 57 -4.01 -17.10 -4.55
N LEU A 58 -5.20 -16.99 -5.11
CA LEU A 58 -6.36 -17.84 -4.81
C LEU A 58 -6.47 -19.08 -5.70
N SER A 59 -5.54 -19.30 -6.61
CA SER A 59 -5.60 -20.40 -7.59
C SER A 59 -5.64 -21.80 -6.97
N GLY A 60 -5.11 -21.96 -5.77
CA GLY A 60 -5.11 -23.22 -5.00
C GLY A 60 -6.30 -23.38 -4.02
N LEU A 61 -7.29 -22.49 -4.06
CA LEU A 61 -8.43 -22.54 -3.15
C LEU A 61 -9.27 -23.80 -3.38
N ASP A 62 -9.57 -24.53 -2.31
CA ASP A 62 -10.51 -25.64 -2.33
C ASP A 62 -11.92 -25.15 -1.93
N PRO A 63 -12.86 -25.05 -2.87
CA PRO A 63 -14.20 -24.55 -2.59
C PRO A 63 -15.03 -25.50 -1.70
N ASP A 64 -14.65 -26.78 -1.60
CA ASP A 64 -15.31 -27.73 -0.70
C ASP A 64 -14.79 -27.62 0.77
N SER A 65 -13.70 -26.87 0.99
CA SER A 65 -13.15 -26.60 2.32
C SER A 65 -13.90 -25.48 3.02
N ARG A 66 -14.69 -25.81 4.03
CA ARG A 66 -15.43 -24.83 4.84
C ARG A 66 -14.49 -23.80 5.49
N THR A 67 -13.37 -24.25 6.02
CA THR A 67 -12.37 -23.37 6.65
C THR A 67 -11.85 -22.34 5.66
N GLN A 68 -11.51 -22.75 4.43
CA GLN A 68 -11.01 -21.81 3.42
C GLN A 68 -12.08 -20.82 2.97
N LEU A 69 -13.35 -21.25 2.88
CA LEU A 69 -14.46 -20.33 2.59
C LEU A 69 -14.69 -19.30 3.71
N GLU A 70 -14.56 -19.72 4.96
CA GLU A 70 -14.65 -18.81 6.12
C GLU A 70 -13.49 -17.81 6.12
N GLN A 71 -12.27 -18.24 5.84
CA GLN A 71 -11.09 -17.37 5.69
C GLN A 71 -11.25 -16.41 4.51
N LEU A 72 -11.74 -16.88 3.36
CA LEU A 72 -12.02 -16.03 2.19
C LEU A 72 -13.09 -14.98 2.51
N ASN A 73 -14.08 -15.35 3.29
CA ASN A 73 -15.13 -14.43 3.73
C ASN A 73 -14.57 -13.32 4.64
N LEU A 74 -13.69 -13.68 5.57
CA LEU A 74 -12.99 -12.74 6.42
C LEU A 74 -12.11 -11.80 5.59
N LEU A 75 -11.25 -12.35 4.73
CA LEU A 75 -10.40 -11.57 3.83
C LEU A 75 -11.22 -10.58 3.00
N SER A 76 -12.32 -11.05 2.40
CA SER A 76 -13.20 -10.19 1.60
C SER A 76 -13.86 -9.09 2.40
N SER A 77 -14.17 -9.33 3.68
CA SER A 77 -14.72 -8.33 4.59
C SER A 77 -13.71 -7.24 4.90
N ILE A 78 -12.44 -7.60 5.11
CA ILE A 78 -11.36 -6.63 5.32
C ILE A 78 -11.14 -5.80 4.04
N ILE A 79 -11.02 -6.44 2.87
CA ILE A 79 -10.84 -5.76 1.58
C ILE A 79 -12.01 -4.82 1.25
N ALA A 80 -13.23 -5.17 1.66
CA ALA A 80 -14.40 -4.32 1.43
C ALA A 80 -14.34 -2.99 2.18
N GLN A 81 -13.63 -2.94 3.31
CA GLN A 81 -13.44 -1.73 4.12
C GLN A 81 -12.29 -0.85 3.61
N MET A 82 -11.38 -1.40 2.81
CA MET A 82 -10.25 -0.68 2.25
C MET A 82 -10.69 0.38 1.23
N ASP A 83 -10.07 1.55 1.29
CA ASP A 83 -10.16 2.55 0.24
C ASP A 83 -9.33 2.15 -1.01
N SER A 84 -9.36 2.99 -2.05
CA SER A 84 -8.63 2.71 -3.31
C SER A 84 -7.11 2.70 -3.11
N ARG A 85 -6.58 3.54 -2.21
CA ARG A 85 -5.16 3.59 -1.92
C ARG A 85 -4.71 2.37 -1.15
N GLU A 86 -5.45 1.97 -0.13
CA GLU A 86 -5.18 0.77 0.67
C GLU A 86 -5.23 -0.50 -0.17
N ARG A 87 -6.16 -0.59 -1.14
CA ARG A 87 -6.20 -1.72 -2.10
C ARG A 87 -4.96 -1.79 -2.97
N ASN A 88 -4.43 -0.64 -3.41
CA ASN A 88 -3.19 -0.59 -4.18
C ASN A 88 -1.97 -0.97 -3.30
N ILE A 89 -1.95 -0.53 -2.05
CA ILE A 89 -0.93 -0.92 -1.08
C ILE A 89 -1.01 -2.43 -0.83
N TYR A 90 -2.20 -2.96 -0.60
CA TYR A 90 -2.40 -4.38 -0.35
C TYR A 90 -1.96 -5.23 -1.56
N ALA A 91 -2.29 -4.82 -2.79
CA ALA A 91 -1.82 -5.50 -4.00
C ALA A 91 -0.29 -5.60 -4.06
N GLY A 92 0.41 -4.48 -3.82
CA GLY A 92 1.86 -4.46 -3.79
C GLY A 92 2.45 -5.22 -2.59
N ALA A 93 1.79 -5.16 -1.45
CA ALA A 93 2.21 -5.91 -0.27
C ALA A 93 2.11 -7.43 -0.47
N LEU A 94 1.13 -7.92 -1.22
CA LEU A 94 1.05 -9.33 -1.62
C LEU A 94 2.26 -9.73 -2.48
N ASP A 95 2.62 -8.91 -3.49
CA ASP A 95 3.74 -9.19 -4.38
C ASP A 95 5.11 -9.06 -3.67
N GLY A 96 5.20 -8.20 -2.66
CA GLY A 96 6.42 -7.98 -1.87
C GLY A 96 6.63 -8.96 -0.70
N ASN A 97 5.69 -9.88 -0.45
CA ASN A 97 5.79 -10.86 0.64
C ASN A 97 5.67 -12.29 0.12
N SER A 98 6.23 -13.23 0.87
CA SER A 98 6.02 -14.66 0.62
C SER A 98 4.64 -15.06 1.11
N ILE A 99 3.70 -15.26 0.21
CA ILE A 99 2.33 -15.66 0.48
C ILE A 99 2.18 -17.16 0.20
N ASN A 100 1.86 -17.93 1.23
CA ASN A 100 1.72 -19.37 1.13
C ASN A 100 0.25 -19.82 1.21
N ASP A 101 -0.57 -19.10 1.97
CA ASP A 101 -1.96 -19.46 2.22
C ASP A 101 -2.87 -18.23 2.47
N LEU A 102 -4.16 -18.48 2.72
CA LEU A 102 -5.15 -17.45 3.04
C LEU A 102 -4.85 -16.70 4.36
N ASN A 103 -4.20 -17.35 5.33
CA ASN A 103 -3.87 -16.68 6.59
C ASN A 103 -2.79 -15.62 6.37
N ASP A 104 -1.80 -15.91 5.50
CA ASP A 104 -0.79 -14.94 5.11
C ASP A 104 -1.45 -13.72 4.43
N MET A 105 -2.42 -13.96 3.53
CA MET A 105 -3.17 -12.87 2.87
C MET A 105 -3.96 -12.04 3.87
N ILE A 106 -4.64 -12.68 4.83
CA ILE A 106 -5.41 -12.00 5.89
C ILE A 106 -4.46 -11.16 6.74
N ARG A 107 -3.32 -11.71 7.16
CA ARG A 107 -2.32 -11.01 7.97
C ARG A 107 -1.80 -9.75 7.25
N VAL A 108 -1.48 -9.84 5.96
CA VAL A 108 -1.05 -8.69 5.16
C VAL A 108 -2.18 -7.65 5.03
N ALA A 109 -3.44 -8.10 4.88
CA ALA A 109 -4.60 -7.22 4.82
C ALA A 109 -4.83 -6.45 6.12
N GLU A 110 -4.67 -7.10 7.27
CA GLU A 110 -4.78 -6.49 8.60
C GLU A 110 -3.63 -5.50 8.87
N GLN A 111 -2.46 -5.75 8.29
CA GLN A 111 -1.25 -4.93 8.44
C GLN A 111 -1.05 -3.94 7.29
N VAL A 112 -2.06 -3.66 6.47
CA VAL A 112 -1.93 -2.75 5.32
C VAL A 112 -1.43 -1.36 5.72
N SER A 113 -1.73 -0.93 6.94
CA SER A 113 -1.26 0.34 7.52
C SER A 113 0.26 0.39 7.74
N ASP A 114 0.93 -0.76 7.79
CA ASP A 114 2.39 -0.85 7.97
C ASP A 114 3.17 -0.66 6.67
N TYR A 115 2.46 -0.57 5.57
CA TYR A 115 3.03 -0.35 4.25
C TYR A 115 2.84 1.10 3.79
N ILE A 116 3.69 1.52 2.87
CA ILE A 116 3.61 2.81 2.20
C ILE A 116 3.58 2.61 0.69
N LEU A 117 2.79 3.42 0.01
CA LEU A 117 2.81 3.56 -1.44
C LEU A 117 3.52 4.85 -1.81
N ILE A 118 4.61 4.72 -2.57
CA ILE A 118 5.31 5.84 -3.22
C ILE A 118 4.73 5.95 -4.63
N PRO A 119 3.88 6.95 -4.88
CA PRO A 119 3.13 7.03 -6.12
C PRO A 119 4.05 7.33 -7.31
N ASN A 120 3.66 6.83 -8.49
CA ASN A 120 4.37 7.05 -9.77
C ASN A 120 5.80 6.48 -9.84
N VAL A 121 6.19 5.64 -8.88
CA VAL A 121 7.46 4.93 -8.87
C VAL A 121 7.20 3.48 -9.29
N ASN A 122 7.38 3.17 -10.57
CA ASN A 122 7.04 1.87 -11.16
C ASN A 122 8.22 1.19 -11.88
N SER A 123 9.43 1.67 -11.65
CA SER A 123 10.66 1.13 -12.24
C SER A 123 11.88 1.53 -11.42
N ASP A 124 13.00 0.82 -11.61
CA ASP A 124 14.27 1.14 -10.96
C ASP A 124 14.71 2.57 -11.23
N VAL A 125 14.53 3.07 -12.46
CA VAL A 125 14.87 4.46 -12.79
C VAL A 125 14.04 5.46 -11.98
N ALA A 126 12.74 5.21 -11.84
CA ALA A 126 11.86 6.08 -11.07
C ALA A 126 12.17 6.00 -9.57
N LEU A 127 12.48 4.79 -9.09
CA LEU A 127 12.90 4.56 -7.70
C LEU A 127 14.23 5.27 -7.40
N GLY A 128 15.22 5.12 -8.27
CA GLY A 128 16.52 5.78 -8.10
C GLY A 128 16.43 7.31 -8.10
N ARG A 129 15.54 7.88 -8.93
CA ARG A 129 15.23 9.31 -8.87
C ARG A 129 14.58 9.70 -7.55
N TYR A 130 13.64 8.91 -7.06
CA TYR A 130 13.00 9.14 -5.77
C TYR A 130 14.02 9.13 -4.64
N VAL A 131 14.90 8.12 -4.61
CA VAL A 131 15.99 7.99 -3.61
C VAL A 131 16.92 9.20 -3.67
N ALA A 132 17.40 9.58 -4.87
CA ALA A 132 18.29 10.71 -5.03
C ALA A 132 17.66 12.03 -4.56
N VAL A 133 16.38 12.28 -4.91
CA VAL A 133 15.65 13.47 -4.44
C VAL A 133 15.49 13.46 -2.92
N ALA A 134 15.08 12.33 -2.35
CA ALA A 134 14.90 12.22 -0.91
C ALA A 134 16.21 12.40 -0.14
N SER A 135 17.29 11.78 -0.62
CA SER A 135 18.64 11.93 -0.05
C SER A 135 19.17 13.36 -0.19
N GLN A 136 18.95 14.03 -1.32
CA GLN A 136 19.33 15.43 -1.50
C GLN A 136 18.60 16.34 -0.52
N ILE A 137 17.29 16.14 -0.31
CA ILE A 137 16.51 16.90 0.68
C ILE A 137 17.07 16.69 2.10
N GLN A 138 17.66 15.52 2.36
CA GLN A 138 18.31 15.20 3.62
C GLN A 138 19.76 15.74 3.72
N GLY A 139 20.29 16.31 2.64
CA GLY A 139 21.64 16.85 2.61
C GLY A 139 22.73 15.79 2.42
N ASP A 140 22.38 14.62 1.88
CA ASP A 140 23.35 13.55 1.61
C ASP A 140 24.43 14.01 0.60
N PRO A 141 25.71 14.04 1.00
CA PRO A 141 26.78 14.50 0.13
C PRO A 141 27.04 13.59 -1.08
N ARG A 142 26.49 12.38 -1.10
CA ARG A 142 26.62 11.45 -2.24
C ARG A 142 25.81 11.91 -3.46
N PHE A 143 24.80 12.78 -3.26
CA PHE A 143 23.87 13.23 -4.29
C PHE A 143 23.83 14.75 -4.46
N PRO A 144 24.96 15.42 -4.68
CA PRO A 144 24.95 16.86 -4.95
C PRO A 144 24.24 17.12 -6.29
N GLU A 145 23.49 18.21 -6.37
CA GLU A 145 22.69 18.57 -7.56
C GLU A 145 23.53 18.59 -8.85
N ALA A 146 24.77 19.04 -8.76
CA ALA A 146 25.69 19.09 -9.90
C ALA A 146 26.04 17.70 -10.47
N SER A 147 25.90 16.62 -9.71
CA SER A 147 26.20 15.26 -10.17
C SER A 147 25.00 14.56 -10.85
N TRP A 148 23.80 15.10 -10.74
CA TRP A 148 22.57 14.45 -11.24
C TRP A 148 22.60 14.03 -12.71
N PRO A 149 23.16 14.82 -13.66
CA PRO A 149 23.25 14.40 -15.06
C PRO A 149 24.12 13.14 -15.28
N TYR A 150 24.93 12.78 -14.29
CA TYR A 150 25.88 11.67 -14.38
C TYR A 150 25.45 10.47 -13.51
N LEU A 151 24.32 10.56 -12.79
CA LEU A 151 23.83 9.48 -11.95
C LEU A 151 23.13 8.40 -12.77
N ASP A 152 23.50 7.17 -12.51
CA ASP A 152 22.77 6.00 -13.01
C ASP A 152 21.58 5.68 -12.07
N PHE A 153 20.45 6.32 -12.35
CA PHE A 153 19.24 6.14 -11.54
C PHE A 153 18.72 4.70 -11.58
N ALA A 154 18.93 3.94 -12.66
CA ALA A 154 18.52 2.55 -12.72
C ALA A 154 19.29 1.71 -11.69
N LYS A 155 20.61 1.93 -11.61
CA LYS A 155 21.48 1.25 -10.65
C LYS A 155 21.13 1.63 -9.21
N ILE A 156 20.95 2.93 -8.94
CA ILE A 156 20.55 3.41 -7.60
C ILE A 156 19.23 2.78 -7.15
N GLY A 157 18.23 2.73 -8.04
CA GLY A 157 16.93 2.13 -7.73
C GLY A 157 17.02 0.63 -7.53
N ALA A 158 17.80 -0.09 -8.36
CA ALA A 158 17.99 -1.52 -8.21
C ALA A 158 18.72 -1.87 -6.89
N GLU A 159 19.73 -1.09 -6.50
CA GLU A 159 20.43 -1.24 -5.22
C GLU A 159 19.46 -1.02 -4.05
N TYR A 160 18.68 0.06 -4.09
CA TYR A 160 17.68 0.35 -3.07
C TYR A 160 16.63 -0.77 -2.97
N TYR A 161 16.13 -1.27 -4.11
CA TYR A 161 15.20 -2.39 -4.17
C TYR A 161 15.80 -3.66 -3.55
N ALA A 162 17.05 -3.98 -3.86
CA ALA A 162 17.74 -5.15 -3.33
C ALA A 162 17.94 -5.08 -1.80
N GLU A 163 18.15 -3.89 -1.27
CA GLU A 163 18.40 -3.65 0.16
C GLU A 163 17.11 -3.61 0.98
N HIS A 164 16.04 -2.97 0.44
CA HIS A 164 14.81 -2.68 1.19
C HIS A 164 13.61 -3.53 0.79
N GLY A 165 13.71 -4.29 -0.31
CA GLY A 165 12.61 -5.10 -0.84
C GLY A 165 11.45 -4.25 -1.37
N GLY A 166 10.23 -4.77 -1.27
CA GLY A 166 9.02 -4.12 -1.76
C GLY A 166 8.54 -4.66 -3.10
N ALA A 167 7.59 -3.97 -3.73
CA ALA A 167 7.04 -4.37 -5.02
C ALA A 167 6.65 -3.18 -5.88
N TYR A 168 6.89 -3.28 -7.19
CA TYR A 168 6.38 -2.35 -8.17
C TYR A 168 4.94 -2.69 -8.53
N THR A 169 4.07 -1.69 -8.52
CA THR A 169 2.68 -1.78 -8.95
C THR A 169 2.37 -0.73 -10.02
N TYR A 170 1.22 -0.83 -10.66
CA TYR A 170 0.77 0.22 -11.58
C TYR A 170 0.56 1.58 -10.88
N ALA A 171 0.28 1.58 -9.58
CA ALA A 171 0.06 2.79 -8.78
C ALA A 171 1.36 3.39 -8.22
N GLY A 172 2.45 2.61 -8.17
CA GLY A 172 3.73 3.02 -7.64
C GLY A 172 4.48 1.88 -6.95
N TYR A 173 5.44 2.23 -6.12
CA TYR A 173 6.26 1.30 -5.35
C TYR A 173 5.71 1.14 -3.94
N VAL A 174 5.52 -0.11 -3.51
CA VAL A 174 5.01 -0.45 -2.18
C VAL A 174 6.10 -1.15 -1.39
N LEU A 175 6.35 -0.66 -0.17
CA LEU A 175 7.30 -1.28 0.76
C LEU A 175 6.82 -1.12 2.20
N ARG A 176 7.39 -1.86 3.14
CA ARG A 176 7.13 -1.69 4.56
C ARG A 176 7.72 -0.39 5.08
N LYS A 177 7.00 0.32 5.94
CA LYS A 177 7.47 1.55 6.60
C LYS A 177 8.72 1.34 7.44
N GLN A 178 8.93 0.12 7.97
CA GLN A 178 10.13 -0.22 8.74
C GLN A 178 11.38 -0.33 7.88
N ASP A 179 11.21 -0.64 6.60
CA ASP A 179 12.30 -0.89 5.66
C ASP A 179 12.66 0.39 4.88
N ASP A 180 11.85 1.44 4.97
CA ASP A 180 12.12 2.73 4.35
C ASP A 180 12.80 3.69 5.34
N GLU A 181 14.11 3.75 5.30
CA GLU A 181 14.90 4.69 6.11
C GLU A 181 14.56 6.15 5.78
N LEU A 182 14.26 6.45 4.51
CA LEU A 182 13.88 7.79 4.06
C LEU A 182 12.55 8.27 4.68
N VAL A 183 11.67 7.32 5.04
CA VAL A 183 10.41 7.62 5.75
C VAL A 183 10.60 7.65 7.27
N ARG A 184 11.46 6.78 7.81
CA ARG A 184 11.76 6.74 9.26
C ARG A 184 12.26 8.07 9.77
N GLU A 185 13.16 8.70 9.05
CA GLU A 185 13.77 9.96 9.47
C GLU A 185 12.80 11.14 9.47
N LYS A 186 11.79 11.14 8.58
CA LYS A 186 10.72 12.17 8.62
C LYS A 186 9.90 12.14 9.90
N LYS A 187 9.75 10.96 10.54
CA LYS A 187 8.97 10.82 11.78
C LYS A 187 9.72 11.25 13.04
N SER A 188 11.05 11.23 13.05
CA SER A 188 11.81 11.43 14.28
C SER A 188 11.99 12.89 14.68
N LYS A 189 11.57 13.86 13.87
CA LYS A 189 11.93 15.27 14.09
C LYS A 189 10.80 16.30 13.93
N ILE A 190 9.55 15.88 13.86
CA ILE A 190 8.43 16.77 14.19
C ILE A 190 8.00 16.42 15.61
N GLN A 191 8.83 16.72 16.59
CA GLN A 191 8.42 16.88 17.97
C GLN A 191 7.90 18.30 18.11
N LEU A 192 6.58 18.46 17.92
CA LEU A 192 5.86 19.63 18.38
C LEU A 192 5.83 19.52 19.90
N ASP A 193 6.72 20.23 20.57
CA ASP A 193 6.65 20.40 22.02
C ASP A 193 5.48 21.35 22.33
N LEU A 194 4.30 20.76 22.54
CA LEU A 194 3.07 21.47 22.90
C LEU A 194 2.98 21.79 24.40
N SER A 195 4.05 21.62 25.16
CA SER A 195 4.04 21.78 26.62
C SER A 195 4.20 23.21 27.09
N SER A 196 4.47 24.18 26.24
CA SER A 196 4.49 25.58 26.58
C SER A 196 3.41 26.37 25.85
N SER A 197 2.69 27.19 26.58
CA SER A 197 1.62 28.07 26.08
C SER A 197 2.09 29.18 25.10
N GLN A 198 3.28 29.02 24.53
CA GLN A 198 3.84 29.80 23.44
C GLN A 198 4.55 28.84 22.50
N ALA A 199 3.83 28.34 21.49
CA ALA A 199 4.42 27.58 20.41
C ALA A 199 5.30 28.50 19.55
N GLN A 200 6.61 28.45 19.75
CA GLN A 200 7.57 29.03 18.81
C GLN A 200 7.96 27.96 17.80
N ALA A 201 7.30 27.96 16.65
CA ALA A 201 7.79 27.25 15.50
C ALA A 201 8.79 28.13 14.76
N SER A 202 10.08 27.80 14.77
CA SER A 202 11.08 28.53 14.00
C SER A 202 11.52 27.68 12.80
N VAL A 203 11.21 28.15 11.58
CA VAL A 203 11.67 27.55 10.34
C VAL A 203 12.64 28.53 9.70
N CYS A 204 13.93 28.18 9.61
CA CYS A 204 14.91 28.96 8.85
C CYS A 204 15.04 28.35 7.44
N LEU A 205 14.36 28.96 6.47
CA LEU A 205 14.66 28.76 5.08
C LEU A 205 15.28 30.07 4.55
N PRO A 206 16.28 29.99 3.67
CA PRO A 206 16.58 31.09 2.79
C PRO A 206 15.48 31.12 1.73
N ALA A 207 14.27 31.52 2.12
CA ALA A 207 13.09 31.40 1.30
C ALA A 207 12.67 32.78 0.78
N THR A 208 12.31 32.84 -0.47
CA THR A 208 11.63 33.98 -1.05
C THR A 208 10.24 34.13 -0.42
N LYS A 209 9.67 35.32 -0.47
CA LYS A 209 8.33 35.61 0.06
C LYS A 209 7.24 34.67 -0.49
N GLU A 210 7.42 34.21 -1.73
CA GLU A 210 6.53 33.28 -2.43
C GLU A 210 6.61 31.84 -1.88
N GLU A 211 7.79 31.40 -1.51
CA GLU A 211 8.00 30.10 -0.89
C GLU A 211 7.42 30.04 0.53
N LEU A 212 7.54 31.15 1.28
CA LEU A 212 6.92 31.27 2.60
C LEU A 212 5.38 31.17 2.52
N GLU A 213 4.76 31.80 1.54
CA GLU A 213 3.31 31.72 1.32
C GLU A 213 2.87 30.32 0.85
N ARG A 214 3.72 29.62 0.10
CA ARG A 214 3.48 28.25 -0.29
C ARG A 214 3.53 27.31 0.92
N VAL A 215 4.51 27.48 1.80
CA VAL A 215 4.65 26.70 3.05
C VAL A 215 3.49 26.96 3.99
N LYS A 216 3.05 28.21 4.17
CA LYS A 216 1.86 28.56 4.95
C LYS A 216 0.63 27.81 4.46
N ARG A 217 0.35 27.83 3.15
CA ARG A 217 -0.77 27.10 2.53
C ARG A 217 -0.68 25.59 2.74
N THR A 218 0.52 25.00 2.59
CA THR A 218 0.73 23.56 2.73
C THR A 218 0.56 23.07 4.16
N LEU A 219 0.90 23.92 5.13
CA LEU A 219 0.81 23.59 6.57
C LEU A 219 -0.54 23.99 7.20
N GLY A 220 -1.44 24.65 6.43
CA GLY A 220 -2.73 25.11 6.96
C GLY A 220 -2.58 26.16 8.07
N ILE A 221 -1.51 26.98 8.03
CA ILE A 221 -1.18 27.97 9.08
C ILE A 221 -2.09 29.20 8.99
N ASP A 222 -2.97 29.28 8.02
CA ASP A 222 -4.00 30.34 7.90
C ASP A 222 -4.99 30.38 9.09
N CYS A 223 -4.93 29.36 9.98
CA CYS A 223 -5.79 29.27 11.16
C CYS A 223 -5.32 30.11 12.36
N PHE A 224 -4.13 30.69 12.33
CA PHE A 224 -3.63 31.53 13.42
C PHE A 224 -3.89 33.00 13.14
N ALA A 225 -5.14 33.42 13.26
CA ALA A 225 -5.52 34.83 13.20
C ALA A 225 -4.83 35.59 14.34
N GLY A 226 -3.83 36.43 13.98
CA GLY A 226 -3.16 37.34 14.91
C GLY A 226 -1.69 37.04 15.21
N ALA A 227 -1.10 36.01 14.64
CA ALA A 227 0.34 35.73 14.77
C ALA A 227 1.11 36.33 13.59
N GLU A 228 1.97 37.28 13.85
CA GLU A 228 2.94 37.76 12.87
C GLU A 228 4.09 36.76 12.81
N ILE A 229 4.13 35.95 11.74
CA ILE A 229 5.20 34.99 11.51
C ILE A 229 6.41 35.74 10.95
N THR A 230 7.30 36.16 11.83
CA THR A 230 8.51 36.90 11.46
C THR A 230 9.66 35.97 11.07
N LYS A 231 9.63 34.69 11.49
CA LYS A 231 10.66 33.71 11.19
C LYS A 231 10.09 32.29 11.28
N VAL A 232 10.25 31.52 10.22
CA VAL A 232 9.90 30.10 10.18
C VAL A 232 11.20 29.33 10.04
N SER A 233 11.59 28.53 11.05
CA SER A 233 12.80 27.71 11.04
C SER A 233 12.40 26.25 10.95
N PHE A 234 12.70 25.57 9.86
CA PHE A 234 12.68 24.12 9.79
C PHE A 234 14.06 23.64 10.22
N SER A 235 14.21 23.01 11.36
CA SER A 235 15.37 22.20 11.60
C SER A 235 15.14 20.87 10.88
N VAL A 236 15.70 20.78 9.67
CA VAL A 236 15.91 19.49 9.05
C VAL A 236 17.02 18.85 9.86
N PRO A 237 16.83 17.67 10.42
CA PRO A 237 17.91 16.99 11.09
C PRO A 237 18.99 16.65 10.09
N TYR A 238 20.16 17.15 10.34
CA TYR A 238 21.37 16.58 9.76
C TYR A 238 21.53 15.18 10.34
N MET A 239 21.69 14.21 9.44
CA MET A 239 22.35 12.96 9.77
C MET A 239 23.84 13.14 9.78
#